data_3c19a35a51f63d09858a25bdc3261de0
#
_entry.id   3c19a35a51f63d09858a25bdc3261de0
#
_cell.length_a   1.000
_cell.length_b   1.000
_cell.length_c   1.000
_cell.angle_alpha   90.00
_cell.angle_beta   90.00
_cell.angle_gamma   90.00
#
_symmetry.space_group_name_H-M   'P 1'
#
loop_
_entity.id
_entity.type
_entity.pdbx_description
1 polymer ?
#
loop_
_entity_poly.entity_id
_entity_poly.type
_entity_poly.pdbx_seq_one_letter_code
_entity_poly.pdbx_strand_id
1 'polypeptide(L)'
;MANTCLPFLPRTQACVACFVFAAAVGAVTPTLTRAQVEQAGEPRVAQLLDAADQAWRAGKLDEAFARYQAVLRTDSTSARAVFRVATMLAWRNDLGRSESMFRYYLRLAPGDDDGRIGLARTLAWAGRYEQSVELCDSVLTANPKQRDAALLAAQARAWSGKFRVAINRYRNWLSGHPNDADAWMALAQTWQWADRPDEARRALDHALTADPNNARAQTQLSWVKVARTPSFEPTISSSDDSDDNRSMTYLVRTGWRAPWQARLVADGSYRVADLGARHGTAASLRAASSFTPFDGQWTVRGELGATRLEGSDAPGTPAVTHLEPLASVRLSGRMPPRLSLGVGVSRAAFDETAPLIQSGIATTTVDGDGDLAVTRRLTLGGGGGWTRLSGGSGPNTRVAGSSTLRWTVRPFVSFAAGVRGFAYEHAAFDGYFAPKRYLLTEGSSRLRLGGDLGWALESELGLGNQTISAFDDSHVGRFAQRANASILYRPAPGAEWSLSGGFANVASPATISSADYRFYTVAIKGRVRL
;
A
#
# COMPACT_ATOMS: atom_id res chain seq x y z
N MET A 1 3.05 4.46 0.79
CA MET A 1 2.96 3.88 -0.56
C MET A 1 3.76 2.59 -0.54
N ALA A 2 3.11 1.47 -0.40
CA ALA A 2 3.75 0.16 -0.34
C ALA A 2 3.54 -0.52 -1.70
N ASN A 3 4.56 -0.48 -2.57
CA ASN A 3 4.59 -1.31 -3.76
C ASN A 3 5.18 -2.67 -3.39
N THR A 4 4.31 -3.65 -3.32
CA THR A 4 4.65 -5.06 -3.33
C THR A 4 5.06 -5.43 -4.76
N CYS A 5 6.35 -5.50 -5.03
CA CYS A 5 6.87 -6.19 -6.22
C CYS A 5 6.74 -7.69 -5.98
N LEU A 6 5.70 -8.30 -6.53
CA LEU A 6 5.65 -9.74 -6.83
C LEU A 6 6.15 -9.94 -8.27
N PRO A 7 6.92 -10.99 -8.56
CA PRO A 7 7.36 -11.28 -9.92
C PRO A 7 6.17 -11.65 -10.81
N PHE A 8 6.18 -11.14 -12.02
CA PHE A 8 5.25 -11.45 -13.10
C PHE A 8 5.21 -12.93 -13.43
N LEU A 9 4.01 -13.50 -13.52
CA LEU A 9 3.72 -14.75 -14.18
C LEU A 9 2.82 -14.48 -15.39
N PRO A 10 3.09 -15.11 -16.55
CA PRO A 10 2.24 -14.96 -17.73
C PRO A 10 0.91 -15.68 -17.58
N ARG A 11 -0.12 -15.12 -18.19
CA ARG A 11 -1.48 -15.66 -18.33
C ARG A 11 -1.49 -16.85 -19.29
N THR A 12 -2.21 -17.92 -18.94
CA THR A 12 -2.83 -18.81 -19.90
C THR A 12 -4.26 -19.15 -19.50
N GLN A 13 -5.08 -19.23 -20.52
CA GLN A 13 -6.53 -19.35 -20.53
C GLN A 13 -6.99 -20.78 -20.14
N ALA A 14 -8.21 -20.83 -19.61
CA ALA A 14 -8.96 -22.06 -19.35
C ALA A 14 -9.60 -22.60 -20.64
N CYS A 15 -9.63 -23.90 -20.77
CA CYS A 15 -10.62 -24.62 -21.59
C CYS A 15 -11.14 -25.85 -20.86
N VAL A 16 -12.47 -25.99 -20.90
CA VAL A 16 -13.32 -27.03 -20.34
C VAL A 16 -13.55 -28.08 -21.44
N ALA A 17 -13.65 -29.36 -21.10
CA ALA A 17 -14.65 -30.35 -21.55
C ALA A 17 -14.15 -31.79 -21.44
N CYS A 18 -14.88 -32.54 -20.71
CA CYS A 18 -15.85 -33.60 -21.03
C CYS A 18 -15.36 -35.04 -21.22
N PHE A 19 -15.83 -35.86 -20.31
CA PHE A 19 -16.65 -37.09 -20.37
C PHE A 19 -16.16 -38.38 -21.06
N VAL A 20 -16.14 -39.43 -20.24
CA VAL A 20 -16.78 -40.78 -20.35
C VAL A 20 -16.25 -41.75 -21.39
N PHE A 21 -15.76 -42.95 -20.97
CA PHE A 21 -16.44 -44.23 -21.12
C PHE A 21 -15.70 -45.38 -20.39
N ALA A 22 -16.47 -46.19 -19.70
CA ALA A 22 -16.04 -47.45 -19.08
C ALA A 22 -16.12 -48.62 -20.10
N ALA A 23 -15.16 -49.51 -20.05
CA ALA A 23 -15.35 -50.85 -20.54
C ALA A 23 -14.48 -51.85 -19.73
N ALA A 24 -15.14 -52.75 -19.08
CA ALA A 24 -14.54 -53.84 -18.34
C ALA A 24 -14.07 -54.95 -19.32
N VAL A 25 -12.83 -55.34 -19.19
CA VAL A 25 -12.35 -56.64 -19.69
C VAL A 25 -11.54 -57.30 -18.58
N GLY A 26 -12.05 -58.38 -18.08
CA GLY A 26 -11.38 -59.20 -17.08
C GLY A 26 -10.18 -59.94 -17.72
N ALA A 27 -9.00 -59.69 -17.15
CA ALA A 27 -7.81 -60.48 -17.40
C ALA A 27 -7.25 -60.99 -16.08
N VAL A 28 -7.05 -62.27 -16.01
CA VAL A 28 -6.38 -62.99 -14.93
C VAL A 28 -4.99 -62.43 -14.74
N THR A 29 -4.73 -61.72 -13.63
CA THR A 29 -3.41 -61.20 -13.29
C THR A 29 -2.67 -62.25 -12.45
N PRO A 30 -1.44 -62.64 -12.84
CA PRO A 30 -0.59 -63.45 -11.95
C PRO A 30 -0.25 -62.61 -10.71
N THR A 31 -0.41 -63.16 -9.54
CA THR A 31 0.00 -62.57 -8.27
C THR A 31 1.52 -62.45 -8.23
N LEU A 32 2.02 -61.27 -8.51
CA LEU A 32 3.44 -60.95 -8.35
C LEU A 32 3.82 -61.00 -6.87
N THR A 33 4.93 -61.64 -6.54
CA THR A 33 5.46 -61.63 -5.18
C THR A 33 5.94 -60.21 -4.79
N ARG A 34 5.90 -59.89 -3.48
CA ARG A 34 6.30 -58.57 -2.97
C ARG A 34 7.66 -58.07 -3.48
N ALA A 35 8.62 -58.97 -3.66
CA ALA A 35 9.94 -58.69 -4.24
C ALA A 35 9.88 -58.33 -5.74
N GLN A 36 8.98 -58.95 -6.51
CA GLN A 36 8.79 -58.65 -7.93
C GLN A 36 8.04 -57.33 -8.16
N VAL A 37 7.17 -56.94 -7.22
CA VAL A 37 6.49 -55.66 -7.24
C VAL A 37 7.47 -54.52 -6.89
N GLU A 38 8.39 -54.73 -5.95
CA GLU A 38 9.45 -53.79 -5.60
C GLU A 38 10.44 -53.59 -6.75
N GLN A 39 10.93 -54.67 -7.40
CA GLN A 39 11.84 -54.57 -8.54
C GLN A 39 11.22 -53.99 -9.81
N ALA A 40 9.91 -54.12 -10.02
CA ALA A 40 9.21 -53.48 -11.14
C ALA A 40 8.83 -52.02 -10.87
N GLY A 41 8.85 -51.59 -9.61
CA GLY A 41 8.54 -50.24 -9.20
C GLY A 41 9.66 -49.21 -9.41
N GLU A 42 10.91 -49.61 -9.16
CA GLU A 42 12.08 -48.73 -9.29
C GLU A 42 12.30 -48.13 -10.69
N PRO A 43 12.31 -48.94 -11.80
CA PRO A 43 12.49 -48.37 -13.13
C PRO A 43 11.35 -47.47 -13.56
N ARG A 44 10.12 -47.70 -13.06
CA ARG A 44 8.95 -46.84 -13.32
C ARG A 44 9.06 -45.51 -12.62
N VAL A 45 9.52 -45.47 -11.36
CA VAL A 45 9.75 -44.24 -10.59
C VAL A 45 10.85 -43.42 -11.25
N ALA A 46 11.97 -44.03 -11.67
CA ALA A 46 13.05 -43.36 -12.36
C ALA A 46 12.58 -42.70 -13.68
N GLN A 47 11.81 -43.42 -14.50
CA GLN A 47 11.22 -42.84 -15.74
C GLN A 47 10.28 -41.68 -15.49
N LEU A 48 9.41 -41.76 -14.44
CA LEU A 48 8.52 -40.68 -14.06
C LEU A 48 9.31 -39.46 -13.57
N LEU A 49 10.38 -39.68 -12.82
CA LEU A 49 11.25 -38.64 -12.32
C LEU A 49 11.99 -37.91 -13.43
N ASP A 50 12.56 -38.66 -14.38
CA ASP A 50 13.25 -38.12 -15.56
C ASP A 50 12.29 -37.28 -16.42
N ALA A 51 11.09 -37.77 -16.65
CA ALA A 51 10.07 -37.03 -17.38
C ALA A 51 9.64 -35.74 -16.66
N ALA A 52 9.57 -35.76 -15.30
CA ALA A 52 9.29 -34.57 -14.48
C ALA A 52 10.45 -33.55 -14.55
N ASP A 53 11.71 -34.03 -14.48
CA ASP A 53 12.91 -33.22 -14.59
C ASP A 53 13.08 -32.61 -16.01
N GLN A 54 12.70 -33.30 -17.05
CA GLN A 54 12.66 -32.77 -18.42
C GLN A 54 11.65 -31.62 -18.53
N ALA A 55 10.44 -31.80 -18.03
CA ALA A 55 9.41 -30.74 -17.99
C ALA A 55 9.89 -29.53 -17.18
N TRP A 56 10.54 -29.77 -16.03
CA TRP A 56 11.14 -28.71 -15.20
C TRP A 56 12.21 -27.93 -15.99
N ARG A 57 13.18 -28.61 -16.61
CA ARG A 57 14.24 -27.97 -17.41
C ARG A 57 13.69 -27.21 -18.62
N ALA A 58 12.61 -27.69 -19.21
CA ALA A 58 11.91 -27.03 -20.31
C ALA A 58 11.06 -25.83 -19.87
N GLY A 59 11.02 -25.48 -18.55
CA GLY A 59 10.21 -24.40 -18.02
C GLY A 59 8.69 -24.66 -18.01
N LYS A 60 8.26 -25.89 -18.32
CA LYS A 60 6.85 -26.30 -18.32
C LYS A 60 6.38 -26.62 -16.89
N LEU A 61 6.28 -25.57 -16.06
CA LEU A 61 6.11 -25.72 -14.62
C LEU A 61 4.82 -26.46 -14.21
N ASP A 62 3.71 -26.26 -14.90
CA ASP A 62 2.45 -26.95 -14.58
C ASP A 62 2.53 -28.45 -14.90
N GLU A 63 3.16 -28.79 -16.03
CA GLU A 63 3.43 -30.17 -16.42
C GLU A 63 4.41 -30.83 -15.44
N ALA A 64 5.51 -30.16 -15.11
CA ALA A 64 6.48 -30.62 -14.11
C ALA A 64 5.82 -30.92 -12.77
N PHE A 65 4.96 -30.01 -12.29
CA PHE A 65 4.23 -30.18 -11.04
C PHE A 65 3.34 -31.43 -11.04
N ALA A 66 2.55 -31.62 -12.10
CA ALA A 66 1.69 -32.79 -12.23
C ALA A 66 2.53 -34.11 -12.28
N ARG A 67 3.67 -34.10 -12.99
CA ARG A 67 4.56 -35.24 -13.09
C ARG A 67 5.25 -35.57 -11.77
N TYR A 68 5.79 -34.56 -11.03
CA TYR A 68 6.34 -34.81 -9.68
C TYR A 68 5.27 -35.28 -8.69
N GLN A 69 4.04 -34.81 -8.79
CA GLN A 69 2.95 -35.38 -7.99
C GLN A 69 2.65 -36.86 -8.36
N ALA A 70 2.79 -37.23 -9.63
CA ALA A 70 2.66 -38.63 -10.05
C ALA A 70 3.79 -39.49 -9.47
N VAL A 71 5.03 -39.00 -9.44
CA VAL A 71 6.13 -39.65 -8.72
C VAL A 71 5.76 -39.88 -7.25
N LEU A 72 5.26 -38.85 -6.54
CA LEU A 72 4.92 -38.97 -5.11
C LEU A 72 3.74 -39.90 -4.81
N ARG A 73 2.87 -40.16 -5.80
CA ARG A 73 1.85 -41.22 -5.69
C ARG A 73 2.41 -42.63 -5.76
N THR A 74 3.51 -42.80 -6.46
CA THR A 74 4.18 -44.12 -6.62
C THR A 74 5.24 -44.32 -5.54
N ASP A 75 6.04 -43.31 -5.27
CA ASP A 75 7.07 -43.27 -4.23
C ASP A 75 6.97 -41.95 -3.45
N SER A 76 6.31 -42.00 -2.29
CA SER A 76 6.14 -40.84 -1.42
C SER A 76 7.43 -40.37 -0.75
N THR A 77 8.49 -41.20 -0.78
CA THR A 77 9.79 -40.91 -0.15
C THR A 77 10.80 -40.32 -1.11
N SER A 78 10.44 -40.13 -2.39
CA SER A 78 11.31 -39.47 -3.37
C SER A 78 11.68 -38.05 -2.96
N ALA A 79 12.83 -37.88 -2.31
CA ALA A 79 13.28 -36.60 -1.77
C ALA A 79 13.30 -35.51 -2.85
N ARG A 80 13.78 -35.83 -4.06
CA ARG A 80 13.79 -34.90 -5.21
C ARG A 80 12.37 -34.41 -5.56
N ALA A 81 11.40 -35.31 -5.65
CA ALA A 81 10.01 -34.94 -5.98
C ALA A 81 9.38 -34.11 -4.87
N VAL A 82 9.62 -34.48 -3.59
CA VAL A 82 9.16 -33.70 -2.41
C VAL A 82 9.71 -32.26 -2.49
N PHE A 83 11.02 -32.10 -2.68
CA PHE A 83 11.66 -30.78 -2.78
C PHE A 83 11.08 -29.92 -3.92
N ARG A 84 10.95 -30.52 -5.13
CA ARG A 84 10.40 -29.82 -6.30
C ARG A 84 8.95 -29.41 -6.12
N VAL A 85 8.11 -30.29 -5.57
CA VAL A 85 6.70 -29.98 -5.26
C VAL A 85 6.63 -28.89 -4.21
N ALA A 86 7.42 -28.96 -3.13
CA ALA A 86 7.48 -27.91 -2.09
C ALA A 86 7.83 -26.55 -2.68
N THR A 87 8.86 -26.50 -3.54
CA THR A 87 9.29 -25.27 -4.23
C THR A 87 8.18 -24.69 -5.11
N MET A 88 7.52 -25.52 -5.91
CA MET A 88 6.45 -25.06 -6.80
C MET A 88 5.19 -24.63 -6.05
N LEU A 89 4.86 -25.28 -4.91
CA LEU A 89 3.79 -24.82 -4.02
C LEU A 89 4.10 -23.43 -3.46
N ALA A 90 5.35 -23.17 -3.07
CA ALA A 90 5.78 -21.84 -2.63
C ALA A 90 5.58 -20.79 -3.73
N TRP A 91 5.97 -21.07 -4.97
CA TRP A 91 5.78 -20.16 -6.11
C TRP A 91 4.31 -19.93 -6.46
N ARG A 92 3.44 -20.91 -6.22
CA ARG A 92 1.98 -20.79 -6.34
C ARG A 92 1.32 -20.11 -5.16
N ASN A 93 2.13 -19.63 -4.20
CA ASN A 93 1.67 -19.00 -2.95
C ASN A 93 0.84 -19.93 -2.04
N ASP A 94 0.95 -21.25 -2.21
CA ASP A 94 0.40 -22.26 -1.29
C ASP A 94 1.45 -22.56 -0.20
N LEU A 95 1.67 -21.56 0.67
CA LEU A 95 2.78 -21.58 1.61
C LEU A 95 2.60 -22.59 2.74
N GLY A 96 1.35 -22.89 3.12
CA GLY A 96 1.07 -23.89 4.14
C GLY A 96 1.45 -25.29 3.70
N ARG A 97 1.05 -25.67 2.47
CA ARG A 97 1.43 -26.99 1.90
C ARG A 97 2.92 -27.04 1.56
N SER A 98 3.50 -25.95 1.05
CA SER A 98 4.93 -25.84 0.81
C SER A 98 5.74 -26.11 2.08
N GLU A 99 5.38 -25.44 3.19
CA GLU A 99 6.02 -25.64 4.49
C GLU A 99 5.94 -27.10 4.96
N SER A 100 4.77 -27.70 4.89
CA SER A 100 4.57 -29.10 5.28
C SER A 100 5.47 -30.04 4.45
N MET A 101 5.57 -29.77 3.14
CA MET A 101 6.41 -30.56 2.22
C MET A 101 7.91 -30.34 2.48
N PHE A 102 8.38 -29.11 2.76
CA PHE A 102 9.77 -28.88 3.13
C PHE A 102 10.13 -29.51 4.50
N ARG A 103 9.22 -29.46 5.45
CA ARG A 103 9.42 -30.18 6.73
C ARG A 103 9.47 -31.69 6.54
N TYR A 104 8.66 -32.24 5.63
CA TYR A 104 8.76 -33.64 5.25
C TYR A 104 10.07 -33.94 4.56
N TYR A 105 10.50 -33.12 3.60
CA TYR A 105 11.79 -33.24 2.93
C TYR A 105 12.95 -33.32 3.94
N LEU A 106 12.96 -32.44 4.94
CA LEU A 106 14.01 -32.40 5.95
C LEU A 106 14.01 -33.61 6.89
N ARG A 107 12.92 -34.39 6.94
CA ARG A 107 12.95 -35.72 7.60
C ARG A 107 13.63 -36.76 6.74
N LEU A 108 13.52 -36.64 5.41
CA LEU A 108 14.18 -37.54 4.46
C LEU A 108 15.67 -37.18 4.27
N ALA A 109 16.01 -35.90 4.33
CA ALA A 109 17.34 -35.34 4.14
C ALA A 109 17.67 -34.29 5.21
N PRO A 110 17.96 -34.68 6.47
CA PRO A 110 18.10 -33.73 7.59
C PRO A 110 19.30 -32.78 7.47
N GLY A 111 20.34 -33.19 6.75
CA GLY A 111 21.57 -32.40 6.55
C GLY A 111 21.54 -31.44 5.36
N ASP A 112 20.47 -31.42 4.56
CA ASP A 112 20.44 -30.66 3.34
C ASP A 112 20.17 -29.16 3.57
N ASP A 113 21.17 -28.33 3.24
CA ASP A 113 21.08 -26.88 3.39
C ASP A 113 20.06 -26.25 2.43
N ASP A 114 19.92 -26.79 1.21
CA ASP A 114 18.94 -26.29 0.22
C ASP A 114 17.50 -26.50 0.71
N GLY A 115 17.25 -27.62 1.39
CA GLY A 115 15.96 -27.88 2.03
C GLY A 115 15.66 -26.89 3.17
N ARG A 116 16.66 -26.60 4.01
CA ARG A 116 16.53 -25.59 5.07
C ARG A 116 16.29 -24.19 4.51
N ILE A 117 17.02 -23.80 3.45
CA ILE A 117 16.85 -22.53 2.75
C ILE A 117 15.47 -22.44 2.07
N GLY A 118 15.01 -23.54 1.46
CA GLY A 118 13.67 -23.65 0.87
C GLY A 118 12.56 -23.43 1.91
N LEU A 119 12.68 -24.06 3.07
CA LEU A 119 11.78 -23.83 4.20
C LEU A 119 11.85 -22.39 4.70
N ALA A 120 13.07 -21.86 4.90
CA ALA A 120 13.29 -20.48 5.33
C ALA A 120 12.65 -19.47 4.37
N ARG A 121 12.78 -19.68 3.06
CA ARG A 121 12.15 -18.85 2.02
C ARG A 121 10.61 -18.91 2.10
N THR A 122 10.06 -20.11 2.28
CA THR A 122 8.61 -20.30 2.47
C THR A 122 8.10 -19.56 3.71
N LEU A 123 8.82 -19.65 4.82
CA LEU A 123 8.51 -18.94 6.07
C LEU A 123 8.59 -17.42 5.90
N ALA A 124 9.63 -16.92 5.21
CA ALA A 124 9.75 -15.50 4.90
C ALA A 124 8.57 -15.00 4.06
N TRP A 125 8.18 -15.74 3.03
CA TRP A 125 7.00 -15.41 2.22
C TRP A 125 5.69 -15.52 3.02
N ALA A 126 5.65 -16.37 4.05
CA ALA A 126 4.53 -16.43 4.98
C ALA A 126 4.51 -15.29 6.02
N GLY A 127 5.52 -14.40 6.02
CA GLY A 127 5.67 -13.30 6.99
C GLY A 127 6.26 -13.74 8.33
N ARG A 128 6.74 -14.97 8.44
CA ARG A 128 7.41 -15.53 9.65
C ARG A 128 8.91 -15.29 9.58
N TYR A 129 9.30 -14.01 9.59
CA TYR A 129 10.66 -13.57 9.30
C TYR A 129 11.68 -14.06 10.31
N GLU A 130 11.35 -14.07 11.61
CA GLU A 130 12.28 -14.53 12.65
C GLU A 130 12.67 -16.00 12.45
N GLN A 131 11.66 -16.86 12.22
CA GLN A 131 11.90 -18.29 11.98
C GLN A 131 12.70 -18.53 10.70
N SER A 132 12.46 -17.72 9.66
CA SER A 132 13.26 -17.76 8.43
C SER A 132 14.72 -17.42 8.71
N VAL A 133 14.97 -16.38 9.49
CA VAL A 133 16.34 -15.95 9.82
C VAL A 133 17.04 -16.99 10.69
N GLU A 134 16.37 -17.58 11.68
CA GLU A 134 16.92 -18.65 12.53
C GLU A 134 17.39 -19.85 11.70
N LEU A 135 16.60 -20.27 10.73
CA LEU A 135 17.00 -21.36 9.82
C LEU A 135 18.20 -20.97 8.96
N CYS A 136 18.20 -19.76 8.38
CA CYS A 136 19.35 -19.29 7.61
C CYS A 136 20.62 -19.18 8.48
N ASP A 137 20.50 -18.68 9.70
CA ASP A 137 21.62 -18.55 10.63
C ASP A 137 22.16 -19.93 11.04
N SER A 138 21.31 -20.95 11.18
CA SER A 138 21.75 -22.33 11.43
C SER A 138 22.56 -22.90 10.25
N VAL A 139 22.16 -22.60 9.01
CA VAL A 139 22.92 -22.97 7.80
C VAL A 139 24.26 -22.22 7.77
N LEU A 140 24.28 -20.92 8.06
CA LEU A 140 25.49 -20.10 8.03
C LEU A 140 26.48 -20.47 9.14
N THR A 141 26.02 -21.02 10.26
CA THR A 141 26.89 -21.54 11.32
C THR A 141 27.71 -22.75 10.81
N ALA A 142 27.09 -23.63 10.03
CA ALA A 142 27.76 -24.79 9.45
C ALA A 142 28.53 -24.43 8.16
N ASN A 143 27.97 -23.54 7.34
CA ASN A 143 28.51 -23.14 6.05
C ASN A 143 28.45 -21.59 5.90
N PRO A 144 29.45 -20.84 6.43
CA PRO A 144 29.47 -19.38 6.37
C PRO A 144 29.50 -18.78 4.97
N LYS A 145 29.84 -19.58 3.95
CA LYS A 145 29.89 -19.15 2.54
C LYS A 145 28.60 -19.44 1.75
N GLN A 146 27.55 -19.94 2.43
CA GLN A 146 26.28 -20.24 1.77
C GLN A 146 25.56 -18.94 1.39
N ARG A 147 25.70 -18.55 0.13
CA ARG A 147 25.21 -17.29 -0.44
C ARG A 147 23.70 -17.11 -0.22
N ASP A 148 22.91 -18.12 -0.59
CA ASP A 148 21.45 -18.03 -0.55
C ASP A 148 20.92 -17.85 0.87
N ALA A 149 21.54 -18.49 1.86
CA ALA A 149 21.20 -18.29 3.27
C ALA A 149 21.56 -16.89 3.75
N ALA A 150 22.75 -16.37 3.39
CA ALA A 150 23.19 -15.04 3.78
C ALA A 150 22.26 -13.95 3.22
N LEU A 151 21.94 -14.03 1.92
CA LEU A 151 21.07 -13.04 1.27
C LEU A 151 19.61 -13.15 1.75
N LEU A 152 19.10 -14.38 1.95
CA LEU A 152 17.75 -14.58 2.45
C LEU A 152 17.56 -14.06 3.89
N ALA A 153 18.54 -14.30 4.76
CA ALA A 153 18.54 -13.78 6.14
C ALA A 153 18.50 -12.25 6.15
N ALA A 154 19.32 -11.59 5.32
CA ALA A 154 19.30 -10.14 5.17
C ALA A 154 17.96 -9.65 4.61
N GLN A 155 17.44 -10.30 3.56
CA GLN A 155 16.16 -9.99 2.94
C GLN A 155 14.98 -10.13 3.92
N ALA A 156 14.94 -11.19 4.71
CA ALA A 156 13.91 -11.41 5.73
C ALA A 156 13.93 -10.29 6.79
N ARG A 157 15.13 -9.83 7.19
CA ARG A 157 15.29 -8.66 8.08
C ARG A 157 14.77 -7.37 7.43
N ALA A 158 15.03 -7.17 6.14
CA ALA A 158 14.49 -6.02 5.40
C ALA A 158 12.96 -6.07 5.31
N TRP A 159 12.37 -7.22 4.99
CA TRP A 159 10.92 -7.40 4.95
C TRP A 159 10.25 -7.23 6.31
N SER A 160 10.94 -7.54 7.39
CA SER A 160 10.47 -7.28 8.76
C SER A 160 10.64 -5.82 9.19
N GLY A 161 11.14 -4.92 8.30
CA GLY A 161 11.39 -3.50 8.59
C GLY A 161 12.63 -3.24 9.44
N LYS A 162 13.44 -4.26 9.79
CA LYS A 162 14.69 -4.12 10.53
C LYS A 162 15.82 -3.72 9.57
N PHE A 163 15.68 -2.55 8.93
CA PHE A 163 16.54 -2.14 7.81
C PHE A 163 18.00 -2.03 8.20
N ARG A 164 18.35 -1.50 9.39
CA ARG A 164 19.74 -1.41 9.85
C ARG A 164 20.39 -2.78 9.95
N VAL A 165 19.68 -3.76 10.50
CA VAL A 165 20.20 -5.13 10.63
C VAL A 165 20.39 -5.76 9.24
N ALA A 166 19.41 -5.58 8.34
CA ALA A 166 19.50 -6.06 6.96
C ALA A 166 20.69 -5.44 6.21
N ILE A 167 20.86 -4.13 6.30
CA ILE A 167 21.96 -3.39 5.68
C ILE A 167 23.31 -3.90 6.17
N ASN A 168 23.47 -4.11 7.48
CA ASN A 168 24.72 -4.63 8.04
C ASN A 168 24.99 -6.05 7.54
N ARG A 169 23.98 -6.92 7.46
CA ARG A 169 24.13 -8.28 6.89
C ARG A 169 24.57 -8.25 5.43
N TYR A 170 23.95 -7.40 4.60
CA TYR A 170 24.38 -7.23 3.20
C TYR A 170 25.80 -6.69 3.10
N ARG A 171 26.17 -5.69 3.91
CA ARG A 171 27.53 -5.14 3.91
C ARG A 171 28.57 -6.18 4.33
N ASN A 172 28.28 -6.98 5.35
CA ASN A 172 29.15 -8.06 5.80
C ASN A 172 29.37 -9.10 4.68
N TRP A 173 28.32 -9.47 3.96
CA TRP A 173 28.45 -10.37 2.80
C TRP A 173 29.30 -9.72 1.69
N LEU A 174 29.01 -8.50 1.32
CA LEU A 174 29.65 -7.76 0.25
C LEU A 174 31.12 -7.41 0.53
N SER A 175 31.54 -7.36 1.80
CA SER A 175 32.96 -7.17 2.15
C SER A 175 33.84 -8.33 1.69
N GLY A 176 33.30 -9.54 1.65
CA GLY A 176 33.98 -10.72 1.09
C GLY A 176 33.63 -11.05 -0.37
N HIS A 177 32.55 -10.45 -0.88
CA HIS A 177 32.00 -10.76 -2.22
C HIS A 177 31.62 -9.45 -2.97
N PRO A 178 32.58 -8.57 -3.25
CA PRO A 178 32.31 -7.23 -3.81
C PRO A 178 31.68 -7.25 -5.22
N ASN A 179 31.81 -8.36 -5.95
CA ASN A 179 31.27 -8.54 -7.29
C ASN A 179 29.87 -9.17 -7.33
N ASP A 180 29.20 -9.34 -6.17
CA ASP A 180 27.83 -9.88 -6.11
C ASP A 180 26.81 -8.78 -6.44
N ALA A 181 26.49 -8.61 -7.73
CA ALA A 181 25.57 -7.61 -8.23
C ALA A 181 24.15 -7.74 -7.61
N ASP A 182 23.66 -8.99 -7.40
CA ASP A 182 22.34 -9.21 -6.80
C ASP A 182 22.30 -8.75 -5.34
N ALA A 183 23.38 -8.98 -4.58
CA ALA A 183 23.49 -8.51 -3.20
C ALA A 183 23.53 -6.98 -3.13
N TRP A 184 24.23 -6.32 -4.06
CA TRP A 184 24.22 -4.85 -4.17
C TRP A 184 22.82 -4.32 -4.52
N MET A 185 22.10 -4.95 -5.45
CA MET A 185 20.72 -4.57 -5.79
C MET A 185 19.77 -4.76 -4.59
N ALA A 186 19.90 -5.85 -3.84
CA ALA A 186 19.09 -6.11 -2.65
C ALA A 186 19.40 -5.09 -1.53
N LEU A 187 20.67 -4.71 -1.35
CA LEU A 187 21.07 -3.63 -0.45
C LEU A 187 20.47 -2.29 -0.90
N ALA A 188 20.51 -1.97 -2.20
CA ALA A 188 19.91 -0.75 -2.74
C ALA A 188 18.40 -0.69 -2.49
N GLN A 189 17.71 -1.80 -2.70
CA GLN A 189 16.27 -1.90 -2.40
C GLN A 189 16.00 -1.68 -0.91
N THR A 190 16.84 -2.23 -0.04
CA THR A 190 16.74 -2.03 1.42
C THR A 190 16.94 -0.56 1.79
N TRP A 191 17.89 0.13 1.16
CA TRP A 191 18.11 1.57 1.33
C TRP A 191 16.93 2.41 0.84
N GLN A 192 16.27 2.01 -0.27
CA GLN A 192 15.04 2.67 -0.73
C GLN A 192 13.91 2.55 0.28
N TRP A 193 13.71 1.36 0.87
CA TRP A 193 12.71 1.16 1.92
C TRP A 193 13.01 1.95 3.20
N ALA A 194 14.29 2.17 3.49
CA ALA A 194 14.74 3.03 4.59
C ALA A 194 14.67 4.53 4.25
N ASP A 195 14.14 4.91 3.08
CA ASP A 195 14.08 6.29 2.54
C ASP A 195 15.47 6.96 2.41
N ARG A 196 16.47 6.19 1.96
CA ARG A 196 17.87 6.60 1.75
C ARG A 196 18.28 6.46 0.29
N PRO A 197 17.77 7.31 -0.62
CA PRO A 197 18.01 7.15 -2.06
C PRO A 197 19.46 7.42 -2.47
N ASP A 198 20.23 8.19 -1.70
CA ASP A 198 21.65 8.42 -2.01
C ASP A 198 22.49 7.18 -1.79
N GLU A 199 22.24 6.47 -0.71
CA GLU A 199 22.86 5.18 -0.41
C GLU A 199 22.40 4.10 -1.39
N ALA A 200 21.10 4.12 -1.74
CA ALA A 200 20.56 3.20 -2.77
C ALA A 200 21.24 3.41 -4.12
N ARG A 201 21.45 4.68 -4.54
CA ARG A 201 22.17 5.00 -5.78
C ARG A 201 23.58 4.43 -5.76
N ARG A 202 24.35 4.70 -4.68
CA ARG A 202 25.73 4.18 -4.55
C ARG A 202 25.77 2.65 -4.64
N ALA A 203 24.84 1.96 -3.99
CA ALA A 203 24.75 0.50 -4.07
C ALA A 203 24.44 0.02 -5.50
N LEU A 204 23.59 0.73 -6.25
CA LEU A 204 23.31 0.40 -7.65
C LEU A 204 24.49 0.71 -8.58
N ASP A 205 25.24 1.78 -8.30
CA ASP A 205 26.48 2.06 -9.04
C ASP A 205 27.48 0.90 -8.86
N HIS A 206 27.62 0.33 -7.66
CA HIS A 206 28.41 -0.88 -7.42
C HIS A 206 27.85 -2.11 -8.13
N ALA A 207 26.52 -2.31 -8.13
CA ALA A 207 25.89 -3.42 -8.87
C ALA A 207 26.21 -3.36 -10.37
N LEU A 208 26.18 -2.16 -10.97
CA LEU A 208 26.49 -1.95 -12.38
C LEU A 208 27.99 -1.99 -12.67
N THR A 209 28.84 -1.75 -11.69
CA THR A 209 30.30 -1.99 -11.82
C THR A 209 30.57 -3.48 -11.89
N ALA A 210 29.85 -4.30 -11.10
CA ALA A 210 29.98 -5.76 -11.11
C ALA A 210 29.33 -6.41 -12.34
N ASP A 211 28.19 -5.86 -12.82
CA ASP A 211 27.46 -6.31 -14.00
C ASP A 211 26.89 -5.11 -14.78
N PRO A 212 27.66 -4.55 -15.73
CA PRO A 212 27.26 -3.36 -16.48
C PRO A 212 25.98 -3.52 -17.32
N ASN A 213 25.66 -4.73 -17.73
CA ASN A 213 24.50 -5.03 -18.58
C ASN A 213 23.25 -5.42 -17.78
N ASN A 214 23.25 -5.26 -16.46
CA ASN A 214 22.13 -5.61 -15.61
C ASN A 214 20.95 -4.66 -15.81
N ALA A 215 20.01 -5.05 -16.67
CA ALA A 215 18.83 -4.25 -17.00
C ALA A 215 17.95 -3.92 -15.74
N ARG A 216 17.93 -4.84 -14.75
CA ARG A 216 17.20 -4.62 -13.50
C ARG A 216 17.85 -3.52 -12.66
N ALA A 217 19.16 -3.53 -12.55
CA ALA A 217 19.91 -2.49 -11.83
C ALA A 217 19.77 -1.14 -12.52
N GLN A 218 19.84 -1.08 -13.86
CA GLN A 218 19.63 0.13 -14.65
C GLN A 218 18.23 0.70 -14.44
N THR A 219 17.20 -0.14 -14.51
CA THR A 219 15.80 0.25 -14.25
C THR A 219 15.65 0.80 -12.82
N GLN A 220 16.17 0.08 -11.83
CA GLN A 220 16.09 0.50 -10.43
C GLN A 220 16.82 1.84 -10.19
N LEU A 221 17.98 2.03 -10.86
CA LEU A 221 18.73 3.29 -10.79
C LEU A 221 17.96 4.47 -11.37
N SER A 222 17.22 4.27 -12.47
CA SER A 222 16.38 5.33 -13.05
C SER A 222 15.32 5.80 -12.07
N TRP A 223 14.64 4.89 -11.37
CA TRP A 223 13.66 5.23 -10.34
C TRP A 223 14.30 5.94 -9.12
N VAL A 224 15.48 5.51 -8.70
CA VAL A 224 16.20 6.16 -7.60
C VAL A 224 16.63 7.57 -7.97
N LYS A 225 17.12 7.80 -9.21
CA LYS A 225 17.45 9.14 -9.71
C LYS A 225 16.23 10.05 -9.65
N VAL A 226 15.10 9.59 -10.19
CA VAL A 226 13.82 10.32 -10.14
C VAL A 226 13.38 10.64 -8.71
N ALA A 227 13.59 9.74 -7.76
CA ALA A 227 13.21 9.98 -6.35
C ALA A 227 14.03 11.10 -5.67
N ARG A 228 15.19 11.43 -6.22
CA ARG A 228 16.11 12.49 -5.73
C ARG A 228 15.84 13.85 -6.35
N THR A 229 15.24 13.90 -7.52
CA THR A 229 15.00 15.15 -8.23
C THR A 229 13.88 15.97 -7.58
N PRO A 230 13.95 17.31 -7.64
CA PRO A 230 12.87 18.16 -7.23
C PRO A 230 11.57 17.84 -7.98
N SER A 231 10.44 18.03 -7.33
CA SER A 231 9.12 17.87 -7.94
C SER A 231 8.39 19.21 -8.02
N PHE A 232 7.63 19.38 -9.10
CA PHE A 232 6.70 20.48 -9.30
C PHE A 232 5.32 19.88 -9.57
N GLU A 233 4.32 20.28 -8.78
CA GLU A 233 2.98 19.67 -8.81
C GLU A 233 1.91 20.77 -8.81
N PRO A 234 1.48 21.29 -9.99
CA PRO A 234 0.33 22.15 -10.11
C PRO A 234 -0.96 21.33 -9.99
N THR A 235 -1.97 21.89 -9.34
CA THR A 235 -3.31 21.31 -9.23
C THR A 235 -4.34 22.43 -9.37
N ILE A 236 -5.37 22.19 -10.17
CA ILE A 236 -6.56 23.02 -10.26
C ILE A 236 -7.72 22.12 -9.91
N SER A 237 -8.56 22.55 -8.97
CA SER A 237 -9.76 21.79 -8.60
C SER A 237 -10.96 22.72 -8.44
N SER A 238 -12.12 22.23 -8.84
CA SER A 238 -13.40 22.89 -8.64
C SER A 238 -14.30 21.97 -7.83
N SER A 239 -15.13 22.56 -6.99
CA SER A 239 -16.24 21.89 -6.32
C SER A 239 -17.51 22.72 -6.41
N ASP A 240 -18.62 22.00 -6.44
CA ASP A 240 -19.97 22.57 -6.48
C ASP A 240 -20.87 21.68 -5.64
N ASP A 241 -21.80 22.27 -4.88
CA ASP A 241 -22.75 21.49 -4.10
C ASP A 241 -24.20 22.00 -4.27
N SER A 242 -25.14 21.20 -3.78
CA SER A 242 -26.58 21.50 -3.88
C SER A 242 -27.03 22.68 -3.00
N ASP A 243 -26.17 23.19 -2.16
CA ASP A 243 -26.41 24.37 -1.31
C ASP A 243 -25.85 25.65 -1.95
N ASP A 244 -25.54 25.59 -3.28
CA ASP A 244 -24.96 26.66 -4.08
C ASP A 244 -23.54 27.10 -3.63
N ASN A 245 -22.83 26.30 -2.83
CA ASN A 245 -21.42 26.54 -2.59
C ASN A 245 -20.61 26.13 -3.82
N ARG A 246 -19.84 27.06 -4.34
CA ARG A 246 -18.89 26.84 -5.42
C ARG A 246 -17.50 27.20 -4.96
N SER A 247 -16.52 26.37 -5.27
CA SER A 247 -15.16 26.78 -5.01
C SER A 247 -14.22 26.38 -6.15
N MET A 248 -13.19 27.17 -6.35
CA MET A 248 -12.08 26.88 -7.22
C MET A 248 -10.77 27.05 -6.47
N THR A 249 -9.92 26.06 -6.50
CA THR A 249 -8.64 26.07 -5.80
C THR A 249 -7.50 25.86 -6.78
N TYR A 250 -6.53 26.75 -6.75
CA TYR A 250 -5.25 26.66 -7.43
C TYR A 250 -4.19 26.31 -6.40
N LEU A 251 -3.43 25.26 -6.63
CA LEU A 251 -2.37 24.80 -5.75
C LEU A 251 -1.10 24.55 -6.56
N VAL A 252 0.00 25.08 -6.10
CA VAL A 252 1.35 24.73 -6.59
C VAL A 252 2.13 24.16 -5.43
N ARG A 253 2.63 22.95 -5.61
CA ARG A 253 3.49 22.27 -4.63
C ARG A 253 4.85 22.00 -5.25
N THR A 254 5.89 22.30 -4.50
CA THR A 254 7.26 21.93 -4.84
C THR A 254 7.83 21.04 -3.75
N GLY A 255 8.62 20.06 -4.15
CA GLY A 255 9.27 19.15 -3.20
C GLY A 255 10.70 18.88 -3.58
N TRP A 256 11.59 18.82 -2.59
CA TRP A 256 12.99 18.47 -2.79
C TRP A 256 13.53 17.70 -1.60
N ARG A 257 14.71 17.13 -1.74
CA ARG A 257 15.38 16.40 -0.68
C ARG A 257 16.62 17.16 -0.22
N ALA A 258 16.68 17.41 1.08
CA ALA A 258 17.85 18.05 1.68
C ALA A 258 19.03 17.06 1.76
N PRO A 259 20.29 17.55 1.85
CA PRO A 259 21.47 16.70 2.00
C PRO A 259 21.42 15.74 3.20
N TRP A 260 20.75 16.14 4.29
CA TRP A 260 20.53 15.31 5.49
C TRP A 260 19.34 14.34 5.37
N GLN A 261 18.91 14.04 4.13
CA GLN A 261 17.85 13.08 3.78
C GLN A 261 16.41 13.49 4.15
N ALA A 262 16.20 14.67 4.73
CA ALA A 262 14.85 15.17 4.96
C ALA A 262 14.18 15.53 3.62
N ARG A 263 12.90 15.22 3.51
CA ARG A 263 12.06 15.76 2.44
C ARG A 263 11.54 17.11 2.86
N LEU A 264 11.74 18.09 2.01
CA LEU A 264 11.21 19.43 2.15
C LEU A 264 10.12 19.63 1.11
N VAL A 265 9.04 20.27 1.51
CA VAL A 265 7.90 20.59 0.64
C VAL A 265 7.51 22.04 0.92
N ALA A 266 7.32 22.81 -0.12
CA ALA A 266 6.66 24.11 -0.03
C ALA A 266 5.44 24.08 -0.94
N ASP A 267 4.31 24.59 -0.46
CA ASP A 267 3.13 24.75 -1.29
C ASP A 267 2.45 26.10 -1.05
N GLY A 268 1.92 26.67 -2.12
CA GLY A 268 1.06 27.83 -2.11
C GLY A 268 -0.28 27.48 -2.73
N SER A 269 -1.36 27.90 -2.11
CA SER A 269 -2.71 27.71 -2.65
C SER A 269 -3.51 29.00 -2.62
N TYR A 270 -4.37 29.16 -3.61
CA TYR A 270 -5.36 30.23 -3.68
C TYR A 270 -6.71 29.60 -3.98
N ARG A 271 -7.66 29.85 -3.09
CA ARG A 271 -9.04 29.40 -3.23
C ARG A 271 -9.96 30.59 -3.38
N VAL A 272 -10.91 30.45 -4.28
CA VAL A 272 -12.07 31.33 -4.41
C VAL A 272 -13.30 30.50 -4.06
N ALA A 273 -14.17 31.02 -3.22
CA ALA A 273 -15.39 30.35 -2.81
C ALA A 273 -16.56 31.33 -2.86
N ASP A 274 -17.69 30.88 -3.40
CA ASP A 274 -18.91 31.65 -3.56
C ASP A 274 -20.11 30.91 -2.97
N LEU A 275 -21.04 31.65 -2.35
CA LEU A 275 -22.34 31.16 -1.89
C LEU A 275 -23.38 32.26 -2.09
N GLY A 276 -24.17 32.19 -3.15
CA GLY A 276 -25.08 33.25 -3.54
C GLY A 276 -24.32 34.56 -3.78
N ALA A 277 -24.63 35.61 -3.00
CA ALA A 277 -23.93 36.90 -3.05
C ALA A 277 -22.62 36.94 -2.23
N ARG A 278 -22.40 35.98 -1.35
CA ARG A 278 -21.18 35.89 -0.51
C ARG A 278 -20.00 35.45 -1.31
N HIS A 279 -18.89 36.13 -1.10
CA HIS A 279 -17.62 35.83 -1.75
C HIS A 279 -16.51 35.68 -0.73
N GLY A 280 -15.63 34.69 -0.92
CA GLY A 280 -14.49 34.47 -0.04
C GLY A 280 -13.25 34.02 -0.81
N THR A 281 -12.10 34.50 -0.37
CA THR A 281 -10.80 34.02 -0.87
C THR A 281 -9.92 33.54 0.27
N ALA A 282 -9.15 32.50 0.04
CA ALA A 282 -8.17 31.97 0.98
C ALA A 282 -6.83 31.77 0.27
N ALA A 283 -5.83 32.53 0.71
CA ALA A 283 -4.45 32.43 0.20
C ALA A 283 -3.57 31.79 1.28
N SER A 284 -3.01 30.61 0.98
CA SER A 284 -2.16 29.87 1.93
C SER A 284 -0.74 29.70 1.42
N LEU A 285 0.22 29.83 2.33
CA LEU A 285 1.61 29.46 2.09
C LEU A 285 2.05 28.50 3.20
N ARG A 286 2.64 27.36 2.80
CA ARG A 286 3.03 26.28 3.72
C ARG A 286 4.40 25.74 3.40
N ALA A 287 5.17 25.42 4.44
CA ALA A 287 6.43 24.70 4.36
C ALA A 287 6.38 23.48 5.27
N ALA A 288 6.76 22.33 4.76
CA ALA A 288 6.79 21.08 5.51
C ALA A 288 8.14 20.40 5.39
N SER A 289 8.53 19.72 6.46
CA SER A 289 9.70 18.85 6.48
C SER A 289 9.28 17.47 6.99
N SER A 290 9.83 16.42 6.40
CA SER A 290 9.69 15.07 6.93
C SER A 290 11.01 14.34 6.88
N PHE A 291 11.29 13.57 7.93
CA PHE A 291 12.46 12.70 8.03
C PHE A 291 12.09 11.39 8.70
N THR A 292 12.89 10.37 8.45
CA THR A 292 12.70 9.02 8.97
C THR A 292 13.80 8.68 9.97
N PRO A 293 13.60 8.97 11.29
CA PRO A 293 14.48 8.48 12.33
C PRO A 293 14.25 6.97 12.56
N PHE A 294 15.04 6.37 13.39
CA PHE A 294 14.83 5.01 13.91
C PHE A 294 14.72 3.93 12.80
N ASP A 295 15.75 3.81 11.97
CA ASP A 295 15.89 2.78 10.93
C ASP A 295 14.81 2.80 9.81
N GLY A 296 14.16 3.93 9.59
CA GLY A 296 13.16 4.07 8.54
C GLY A 296 11.78 3.49 8.87
N GLN A 297 11.56 3.04 10.08
CA GLN A 297 10.26 2.51 10.52
C GLN A 297 9.26 3.62 10.87
N TRP A 298 9.77 4.76 11.33
CA TRP A 298 8.99 5.90 11.75
C TRP A 298 9.30 7.13 10.90
N THR A 299 8.30 7.94 10.67
CA THR A 299 8.44 9.22 9.97
C THR A 299 7.86 10.31 10.86
N VAL A 300 8.65 11.35 11.08
CA VAL A 300 8.19 12.59 11.69
C VAL A 300 7.99 13.60 10.58
N ARG A 301 6.82 14.22 10.52
CA ARG A 301 6.48 15.32 9.62
C ARG A 301 6.09 16.53 10.44
N GLY A 302 6.72 17.67 10.16
CA GLY A 302 6.33 18.97 10.67
C GLY A 302 5.91 19.87 9.52
N GLU A 303 4.94 20.75 9.76
CA GLU A 303 4.45 21.72 8.79
C GLU A 303 4.15 23.03 9.49
N LEU A 304 4.52 24.14 8.85
CA LEU A 304 4.27 25.50 9.30
C LEU A 304 3.79 26.36 8.14
N GLY A 305 2.94 27.34 8.41
CA GLY A 305 2.44 28.25 7.39
C GLY A 305 1.42 29.23 7.92
N ALA A 306 0.74 29.89 7.01
CA ALA A 306 -0.39 30.75 7.32
C ALA A 306 -1.38 30.79 6.16
N THR A 307 -2.63 31.09 6.49
CA THR A 307 -3.71 31.31 5.53
C THR A 307 -4.29 32.70 5.78
N ARG A 308 -4.31 33.55 4.75
CA ARG A 308 -5.05 34.78 4.72
C ARG A 308 -6.43 34.52 4.14
N LEU A 309 -7.45 34.86 4.90
CA LEU A 309 -8.85 34.74 4.56
C LEU A 309 -9.43 36.12 4.32
N GLU A 310 -10.17 36.31 3.23
CA GLU A 310 -10.89 37.53 2.92
C GLU A 310 -12.30 37.15 2.50
N GLY A 311 -13.33 37.63 3.22
CA GLY A 311 -14.73 37.32 2.94
C GLY A 311 -15.63 38.55 2.97
N SER A 312 -16.62 38.61 2.07
CA SER A 312 -17.63 39.67 1.99
C SER A 312 -19.02 39.08 1.80
N ASP A 313 -20.06 39.78 2.34
CA ASP A 313 -21.46 39.33 2.24
C ASP A 313 -22.08 39.59 0.87
N ALA A 314 -21.60 40.60 0.16
CA ALA A 314 -22.08 40.94 -1.20
C ALA A 314 -21.00 41.74 -1.96
N PRO A 315 -21.08 41.77 -3.30
CA PRO A 315 -20.22 42.62 -4.10
C PRO A 315 -20.25 44.07 -3.66
N GLY A 316 -19.09 44.68 -3.45
CA GLY A 316 -18.98 46.09 -2.99
C GLY A 316 -19.10 46.32 -1.49
N THR A 317 -19.35 45.29 -0.69
CA THR A 317 -19.27 45.38 0.77
C THR A 317 -17.83 45.25 1.25
N PRO A 318 -17.44 45.92 2.38
CA PRO A 318 -16.10 45.75 2.94
C PRO A 318 -15.82 44.30 3.29
N ALA A 319 -14.66 43.78 2.84
CA ALA A 319 -14.23 42.45 3.18
C ALA A 319 -13.70 42.37 4.64
N VAL A 320 -14.06 41.31 5.34
CA VAL A 320 -13.44 40.93 6.60
C VAL A 320 -12.20 40.12 6.31
N THR A 321 -11.08 40.47 6.92
CA THR A 321 -9.80 39.77 6.72
C THR A 321 -9.35 39.12 8.02
N HIS A 322 -8.95 37.83 7.92
CA HIS A 322 -8.32 37.07 8.99
C HIS A 322 -6.96 36.51 8.53
N LEU A 323 -6.04 36.39 9.46
CA LEU A 323 -4.77 35.69 9.23
C LEU A 323 -4.66 34.53 10.23
N GLU A 324 -4.80 33.33 9.73
CA GLU A 324 -4.77 32.11 10.54
C GLU A 324 -3.42 31.39 10.39
N PRO A 325 -2.70 31.19 11.50
CA PRO A 325 -1.48 30.38 11.48
C PRO A 325 -1.82 28.92 11.26
N LEU A 326 -0.95 28.25 10.49
CA LEU A 326 -0.99 26.82 10.26
C LEU A 326 0.23 26.17 10.90
N ALA A 327 0.00 25.12 11.67
CA ALA A 327 1.08 24.29 12.19
C ALA A 327 0.61 22.84 12.32
N SER A 328 1.46 21.89 11.99
CA SER A 328 1.18 20.48 12.25
C SER A 328 2.43 19.69 12.61
N VAL A 329 2.25 18.68 13.46
CA VAL A 329 3.25 17.63 13.70
C VAL A 329 2.55 16.30 13.65
N ARG A 330 3.11 15.35 12.87
CA ARG A 330 2.61 13.99 12.78
C ARG A 330 3.76 12.99 12.91
N LEU A 331 3.59 12.02 13.79
CA LEU A 331 4.40 10.83 13.89
C LEU A 331 3.63 9.68 13.25
N SER A 332 4.22 9.02 12.28
CA SER A 332 3.64 7.83 11.65
C SER A 332 4.68 6.74 11.52
N GLY A 333 4.28 5.49 11.69
CA GLY A 333 5.22 4.39 11.65
C GLY A 333 4.58 3.06 11.34
N ARG A 334 5.44 2.09 11.05
CA ARG A 334 5.05 0.72 10.78
C ARG A 334 5.74 -0.19 11.77
N MET A 335 4.94 -0.91 12.53
CA MET A 335 5.42 -2.01 13.37
C MET A 335 5.30 -3.32 12.57
N PRO A 336 6.42 -3.85 12.09
CA PRO A 336 6.38 -5.07 11.29
C PRO A 336 5.85 -6.27 12.08
N PRO A 337 5.16 -7.17 11.40
CA PRO A 337 4.90 -7.17 9.97
C PRO A 337 3.54 -6.55 9.60
N ARG A 338 2.68 -6.16 10.56
CA ARG A 338 1.24 -6.05 10.32
C ARG A 338 0.57 -4.75 10.76
N LEU A 339 1.24 -3.95 11.57
CA LEU A 339 0.61 -2.77 12.18
C LEU A 339 1.24 -1.49 11.65
N SER A 340 0.42 -0.54 11.19
CA SER A 340 0.79 0.86 10.98
C SER A 340 0.01 1.74 11.94
N LEU A 341 0.66 2.78 12.46
CA LEU A 341 0.08 3.74 13.39
C LEU A 341 0.46 5.15 12.99
N GLY A 342 -0.42 6.09 13.24
CA GLY A 342 -0.18 7.52 13.09
C GLY A 342 -0.83 8.28 14.23
N VAL A 343 -0.16 9.34 14.68
CA VAL A 343 -0.71 10.30 15.64
C VAL A 343 -0.25 11.68 15.23
N GLY A 344 -1.14 12.66 15.32
CA GLY A 344 -0.86 14.01 14.91
C GLY A 344 -1.59 15.08 15.72
N VAL A 345 -1.03 16.28 15.64
CA VAL A 345 -1.65 17.51 16.09
C VAL A 345 -1.54 18.50 14.96
N SER A 346 -2.63 19.19 14.64
CA SER A 346 -2.64 20.19 13.58
C SER A 346 -3.52 21.38 13.95
N ARG A 347 -3.12 22.56 13.46
CA ARG A 347 -3.94 23.77 13.43
C ARG A 347 -3.99 24.31 12.01
N ALA A 348 -5.18 24.63 11.51
CA ALA A 348 -5.38 25.18 10.17
C ALA A 348 -6.66 26.01 10.10
N ALA A 349 -6.74 26.90 9.13
CA ALA A 349 -7.99 27.56 8.77
C ALA A 349 -9.01 26.52 8.27
N PHE A 350 -10.29 26.76 8.54
CA PHE A 350 -11.41 26.03 8.00
C PHE A 350 -12.02 26.89 6.89
N ASP A 351 -11.57 26.73 5.67
CA ASP A 351 -11.72 27.66 4.55
C ASP A 351 -12.41 27.07 3.31
N GLU A 352 -13.25 26.04 3.49
CA GLU A 352 -13.83 25.29 2.37
C GLU A 352 -14.98 26.03 1.66
N THR A 353 -15.68 26.95 2.35
CA THR A 353 -16.82 27.70 1.82
C THR A 353 -16.69 29.19 2.12
N ALA A 354 -17.42 30.05 1.37
CA ALA A 354 -17.41 31.50 1.58
C ALA A 354 -17.80 31.91 3.01
N PRO A 355 -18.85 31.33 3.66
CA PRO A 355 -19.17 31.64 5.06
C PRO A 355 -18.04 31.27 6.02
N LEU A 356 -17.35 30.16 5.83
CA LEU A 356 -16.24 29.74 6.68
C LEU A 356 -15.04 30.66 6.56
N ILE A 357 -14.74 31.11 5.34
CA ILE A 357 -13.69 32.11 5.07
C ILE A 357 -14.03 33.43 5.78
N GLN A 358 -15.28 33.89 5.66
CA GLN A 358 -15.73 35.13 6.28
C GLN A 358 -15.71 35.07 7.81
N SER A 359 -16.10 33.92 8.38
CA SER A 359 -16.15 33.74 9.85
C SER A 359 -14.77 33.57 10.48
N GLY A 360 -13.70 33.36 9.69
CA GLY A 360 -12.33 33.20 10.19
C GLY A 360 -12.18 32.04 11.15
N ILE A 361 -12.83 30.91 10.87
CA ILE A 361 -12.77 29.75 11.76
C ILE A 361 -11.45 29.01 11.55
N ALA A 362 -10.79 28.68 12.67
CA ALA A 362 -9.63 27.81 12.70
C ALA A 362 -9.93 26.54 13.50
N THR A 363 -9.36 25.43 13.05
CA THR A 363 -9.46 24.12 13.70
C THR A 363 -8.14 23.73 14.34
N THR A 364 -8.18 23.23 15.58
CA THR A 364 -7.06 22.53 16.22
C THR A 364 -7.47 21.09 16.46
N THR A 365 -6.78 20.16 15.81
CA THR A 365 -7.14 18.73 15.83
C THR A 365 -6.02 17.90 16.43
N VAL A 366 -6.38 16.98 17.32
CA VAL A 366 -5.54 15.87 17.76
C VAL A 366 -6.15 14.59 17.19
N ASP A 367 -5.41 13.85 16.40
CA ASP A 367 -5.91 12.65 15.73
C ASP A 367 -4.95 11.47 15.82
N GLY A 368 -5.52 10.27 15.72
CA GLY A 368 -4.77 9.02 15.61
C GLY A 368 -5.45 8.05 14.68
N ASP A 369 -4.65 7.28 13.96
CA ASP A 369 -5.11 6.23 13.06
C ASP A 369 -4.21 5.02 13.08
N GLY A 370 -4.73 3.89 12.63
CA GLY A 370 -3.96 2.67 12.50
C GLY A 370 -4.61 1.65 11.57
N ASP A 371 -3.75 0.83 10.96
CA ASP A 371 -4.16 -0.30 10.14
C ASP A 371 -3.48 -1.58 10.64
N LEU A 372 -4.27 -2.62 10.86
CA LEU A 372 -3.81 -3.95 11.20
C LEU A 372 -4.07 -4.92 10.03
N ALA A 373 -3.02 -5.43 9.42
CA ALA A 373 -3.13 -6.51 8.45
C ALA A 373 -3.41 -7.83 9.19
N VAL A 374 -4.69 -8.19 9.35
CA VAL A 374 -5.13 -9.43 10.01
C VAL A 374 -4.64 -10.65 9.22
N THR A 375 -4.78 -10.58 7.90
CA THR A 375 -4.22 -11.54 6.94
C THR A 375 -3.58 -10.79 5.77
N ARG A 376 -3.02 -11.52 4.78
CA ARG A 376 -2.51 -10.90 3.54
C ARG A 376 -3.60 -10.22 2.71
N ARG A 377 -4.87 -10.57 2.92
CA ARG A 377 -6.01 -10.06 2.16
C ARG A 377 -6.96 -9.22 3.00
N LEU A 378 -6.87 -9.30 4.31
CA LEU A 378 -7.79 -8.66 5.23
C LEU A 378 -7.06 -7.64 6.09
N THR A 379 -7.49 -6.39 6.04
CA THR A 379 -6.95 -5.29 6.85
C THR A 379 -8.08 -4.65 7.64
N LEU A 380 -7.87 -4.51 8.95
CA LEU A 380 -8.71 -3.71 9.84
C LEU A 380 -8.04 -2.35 10.01
N GLY A 381 -8.73 -1.29 9.61
CA GLY A 381 -8.30 0.10 9.80
C GLY A 381 -9.24 0.82 10.75
N GLY A 382 -8.73 1.85 11.38
CA GLY A 382 -9.54 2.73 12.20
C GLY A 382 -8.78 3.96 12.62
N GLY A 383 -9.53 4.97 13.07
CA GLY A 383 -8.96 6.21 13.56
C GLY A 383 -10.00 7.07 14.23
N GLY A 384 -9.52 8.11 14.89
CA GLY A 384 -10.39 9.10 15.51
C GLY A 384 -9.62 10.35 15.87
N GLY A 385 -10.37 11.39 16.20
CA GLY A 385 -9.78 12.66 16.57
C GLY A 385 -10.74 13.52 17.35
N TRP A 386 -10.13 14.44 18.07
CA TRP A 386 -10.77 15.54 18.76
C TRP A 386 -10.37 16.84 18.07
N THR A 387 -11.34 17.67 17.74
CA THR A 387 -11.12 18.96 17.06
C THR A 387 -11.78 20.07 17.87
N ARG A 388 -11.02 21.10 18.18
CA ARG A 388 -11.53 22.38 18.69
C ARG A 388 -11.61 23.36 17.53
N LEU A 389 -12.78 23.94 17.35
CA LEU A 389 -13.01 25.06 16.44
C LEU A 389 -12.92 26.35 17.22
N SER A 390 -12.31 27.36 16.65
CA SER A 390 -12.18 28.71 17.24
C SER A 390 -12.43 29.77 16.17
N GLY A 391 -12.95 30.92 16.55
CA GLY A 391 -13.43 31.95 15.62
C GLY A 391 -14.95 31.92 15.46
N GLY A 392 -15.48 32.66 14.50
CA GLY A 392 -16.94 32.77 14.27
C GLY A 392 -17.72 33.27 15.49
N SER A 393 -18.89 32.69 15.73
CA SER A 393 -19.78 33.01 16.86
C SER A 393 -19.34 32.43 18.21
N GLY A 394 -18.26 31.63 18.22
CA GLY A 394 -17.71 31.08 19.46
C GLY A 394 -17.04 29.72 19.27
N PRO A 395 -16.38 29.21 20.32
CA PRO A 395 -15.71 27.92 20.23
C PRO A 395 -16.70 26.76 20.17
N ASN A 396 -16.34 25.73 19.40
CA ASN A 396 -17.07 24.46 19.36
C ASN A 396 -16.09 23.29 19.42
N THR A 397 -16.58 22.12 19.76
CA THR A 397 -15.77 20.88 19.81
C THR A 397 -16.42 19.81 18.95
N ARG A 398 -15.58 19.08 18.22
CA ARG A 398 -15.99 17.91 17.43
C ARG A 398 -15.16 16.69 17.82
N VAL A 399 -15.84 15.57 18.03
CA VAL A 399 -15.21 14.26 18.14
C VAL A 399 -15.58 13.44 16.91
N ALA A 400 -14.61 12.77 16.31
CA ALA A 400 -14.81 11.95 15.12
C ALA A 400 -14.14 10.60 15.27
N GLY A 401 -14.70 9.57 14.63
CA GLY A 401 -14.11 8.23 14.61
C GLY A 401 -14.53 7.42 13.39
N SER A 402 -13.72 6.43 13.05
CA SER A 402 -13.98 5.51 11.95
C SER A 402 -13.39 4.14 12.21
N SER A 403 -14.01 3.12 11.61
CA SER A 403 -13.46 1.77 11.52
C SER A 403 -13.79 1.19 10.14
N THR A 404 -12.87 0.44 9.57
CA THR A 404 -13.01 -0.12 8.22
C THR A 404 -12.39 -1.50 8.17
N LEU A 405 -13.13 -2.48 7.66
CA LEU A 405 -12.63 -3.79 7.32
C LEU A 405 -12.48 -3.88 5.80
N ARG A 406 -11.25 -4.05 5.31
CA ARG A 406 -10.94 -4.12 3.87
C ARG A 406 -10.48 -5.52 3.48
N TRP A 407 -11.10 -6.04 2.43
CA TRP A 407 -10.74 -7.30 1.81
C TRP A 407 -10.18 -7.09 0.40
N THR A 408 -8.90 -7.39 0.20
CA THR A 408 -8.22 -7.32 -1.09
C THR A 408 -8.34 -8.67 -1.80
N VAL A 409 -9.19 -8.73 -2.81
CA VAL A 409 -9.43 -9.96 -3.61
C VAL A 409 -8.28 -10.19 -4.60
N ARG A 410 -7.89 -9.11 -5.27
CA ARG A 410 -6.77 -9.04 -6.22
C ARG A 410 -6.03 -7.73 -6.01
N PRO A 411 -4.77 -7.58 -6.46
CA PRO A 411 -4.04 -6.31 -6.32
C PRO A 411 -4.77 -5.09 -6.92
N PHE A 412 -5.66 -5.33 -7.87
CA PHE A 412 -6.42 -4.29 -8.57
C PHE A 412 -7.88 -4.15 -8.10
N VAL A 413 -8.37 -5.02 -7.20
CA VAL A 413 -9.76 -4.98 -6.67
C VAL A 413 -9.77 -5.24 -5.18
N SER A 414 -10.40 -4.34 -4.43
CA SER A 414 -10.70 -4.53 -3.01
C SER A 414 -12.11 -4.06 -2.68
N PHE A 415 -12.69 -4.69 -1.66
CA PHE A 415 -13.96 -4.31 -1.05
C PHE A 415 -13.71 -3.90 0.40
N ALA A 416 -14.53 -2.99 0.91
CA ALA A 416 -14.48 -2.63 2.31
C ALA A 416 -15.88 -2.42 2.88
N ALA A 417 -16.03 -2.71 4.15
CA ALA A 417 -17.18 -2.30 4.95
C ALA A 417 -16.67 -1.43 6.09
N GLY A 418 -17.35 -0.32 6.35
CA GLY A 418 -16.90 0.63 7.33
C GLY A 418 -18.02 1.40 8.00
N VAL A 419 -17.67 1.97 9.13
CA VAL A 419 -18.48 2.92 9.87
C VAL A 419 -17.63 4.16 10.16
N ARG A 420 -18.21 5.34 9.99
CA ARG A 420 -17.59 6.60 10.40
C ARG A 420 -18.65 7.55 10.96
N GLY A 421 -18.24 8.37 11.88
CA GLY A 421 -19.14 9.33 12.46
C GLY A 421 -18.42 10.48 13.14
N PHE A 422 -19.17 11.51 13.44
CA PHE A 422 -18.72 12.64 14.25
C PHE A 422 -19.88 13.23 15.04
N ALA A 423 -19.55 13.95 16.09
CA ALA A 423 -20.49 14.66 16.94
C ALA A 423 -19.91 16.01 17.33
N TYR A 424 -20.76 17.03 17.37
CA TYR A 424 -20.41 18.33 17.88
C TYR A 424 -21.01 18.53 19.27
N GLU A 425 -20.38 19.41 20.07
CA GLU A 425 -20.83 19.77 21.39
C GLU A 425 -22.02 20.75 21.34
N HIS A 426 -21.99 21.69 20.36
CA HIS A 426 -23.00 22.69 20.15
C HIS A 426 -23.43 22.79 18.69
N ALA A 427 -24.69 23.20 18.45
CA ALA A 427 -25.14 23.65 17.15
C ALA A 427 -24.31 24.86 16.69
N ALA A 428 -24.06 24.98 15.40
CA ALA A 428 -23.33 26.11 14.84
C ALA A 428 -24.13 26.81 13.73
N PHE A 429 -23.89 28.11 13.63
CA PHE A 429 -24.53 28.99 12.64
C PHE A 429 -23.52 29.69 11.74
N ASP A 430 -22.25 29.34 11.85
CA ASP A 430 -21.10 29.98 11.17
C ASP A 430 -20.79 29.41 9.79
N GLY A 431 -21.72 28.67 9.18
CA GLY A 431 -21.54 28.17 7.83
C GLY A 431 -20.92 26.78 7.76
N TYR A 432 -20.90 26.02 8.84
CA TYR A 432 -20.54 24.61 8.84
C TYR A 432 -21.65 23.72 9.41
N PHE A 433 -21.65 22.47 8.99
CA PHE A 433 -22.59 21.45 9.44
C PHE A 433 -22.17 20.89 10.80
N ALA A 434 -22.91 21.19 11.83
CA ALA A 434 -22.64 20.77 13.21
C ALA A 434 -23.82 19.98 13.81
N PRO A 435 -24.04 18.73 13.42
CA PRO A 435 -25.07 17.89 14.02
C PRO A 435 -24.67 17.45 15.45
N LYS A 436 -25.66 17.17 16.30
CA LYS A 436 -25.44 16.49 17.58
C LYS A 436 -24.72 15.15 17.38
N ARG A 437 -25.09 14.40 16.33
CA ARG A 437 -24.45 13.17 15.89
C ARG A 437 -24.65 12.94 14.40
N TYR A 438 -23.58 12.51 13.74
CA TYR A 438 -23.59 11.96 12.39
C TYR A 438 -23.01 10.55 12.39
N LEU A 439 -23.65 9.62 11.69
CA LEU A 439 -23.16 8.26 11.51
C LEU A 439 -23.38 7.83 10.07
N LEU A 440 -22.34 7.29 9.46
CA LEU A 440 -22.37 6.64 8.14
C LEU A 440 -21.89 5.20 8.26
N THR A 441 -22.69 4.26 7.75
CA THR A 441 -22.28 2.88 7.50
C THR A 441 -22.23 2.66 6.00
N GLU A 442 -21.12 2.16 5.49
CA GLU A 442 -20.84 2.11 4.05
C GLU A 442 -20.16 0.81 3.65
N GLY A 443 -20.63 0.20 2.56
CA GLY A 443 -19.87 -0.76 1.77
C GLY A 443 -19.21 -0.06 0.60
N SER A 444 -17.94 -0.33 0.32
CA SER A 444 -17.24 0.29 -0.81
C SER A 444 -16.41 -0.71 -1.61
N SER A 445 -16.21 -0.38 -2.87
CA SER A 445 -15.32 -1.10 -3.79
C SER A 445 -14.27 -0.15 -4.35
N ARG A 446 -13.05 -0.65 -4.49
CA ARG A 446 -11.97 0.08 -5.15
C ARG A 446 -11.42 -0.77 -6.30
N LEU A 447 -11.28 -0.13 -7.45
CA LEU A 447 -10.70 -0.71 -8.66
C LEU A 447 -9.50 0.14 -9.09
N ARG A 448 -8.40 -0.53 -9.46
CA ARG A 448 -7.23 0.10 -10.08
C ARG A 448 -6.79 -0.72 -11.28
N LEU A 449 -6.85 -0.12 -12.46
CA LEU A 449 -6.42 -0.73 -13.72
C LEU A 449 -5.23 0.04 -14.27
N GLY A 450 -4.35 -0.62 -15.02
CA GLY A 450 -3.15 -0.04 -15.60
C GLY A 450 -1.87 -0.37 -14.84
N GLY A 451 -0.74 0.04 -15.43
CA GLY A 451 0.61 -0.22 -14.91
C GLY A 451 1.22 0.99 -14.19
N ASP A 452 2.52 0.88 -13.91
CA ASP A 452 3.30 1.97 -13.32
C ASP A 452 3.61 3.09 -14.32
N LEU A 453 3.60 2.80 -15.61
CA LEU A 453 3.74 3.75 -16.72
C LEU A 453 2.54 3.61 -17.68
N GLY A 454 2.31 4.64 -18.49
CA GLY A 454 1.18 4.74 -19.41
C GLY A 454 -0.11 5.13 -18.69
N TRP A 455 -1.22 4.66 -19.21
CA TRP A 455 -2.55 4.98 -18.68
C TRP A 455 -2.92 4.09 -17.50
N ALA A 456 -3.55 4.69 -16.50
CA ALA A 456 -4.17 3.99 -15.39
C ALA A 456 -5.53 4.60 -15.05
N LEU A 457 -6.44 3.76 -14.56
CA LEU A 457 -7.76 4.15 -14.04
C LEU A 457 -7.84 3.73 -12.59
N GLU A 458 -8.24 4.65 -11.74
CA GLU A 458 -8.57 4.36 -10.34
C GLU A 458 -10.02 4.77 -10.10
N SER A 459 -10.81 3.93 -9.45
CA SER A 459 -12.18 4.25 -9.05
C SER A 459 -12.50 3.72 -7.67
N GLU A 460 -13.38 4.44 -6.98
CA GLU A 460 -13.94 4.03 -5.70
C GLU A 460 -15.43 4.34 -5.68
N LEU A 461 -16.24 3.33 -5.36
CA LEU A 461 -17.69 3.44 -5.22
C LEU A 461 -18.05 3.05 -3.79
N GLY A 462 -18.88 3.84 -3.15
CA GLY A 462 -19.39 3.59 -1.80
C GLY A 462 -20.92 3.72 -1.78
N LEU A 463 -21.58 2.78 -1.13
CA LEU A 463 -23.02 2.76 -0.92
C LEU A 463 -23.29 2.45 0.55
N GLY A 464 -24.25 3.15 1.15
CA GLY A 464 -24.50 2.97 2.56
C GLY A 464 -25.73 3.72 3.07
N ASN A 465 -25.78 3.88 4.38
CA ASN A 465 -26.79 4.66 5.04
C ASN A 465 -26.15 5.67 5.98
N GLN A 466 -26.65 6.88 5.95
CA GLN A 466 -26.25 7.94 6.88
C GLN A 466 -27.42 8.31 7.81
N THR A 467 -27.09 8.56 9.06
CA THR A 467 -28.03 9.03 10.07
C THR A 467 -27.51 10.34 10.63
N ILE A 468 -28.36 11.33 10.65
CA ILE A 468 -28.11 12.67 11.19
C ILE A 468 -29.05 12.87 12.36
N SER A 469 -28.52 13.23 13.51
CA SER A 469 -29.28 13.63 14.69
C SER A 469 -28.97 15.10 14.97
N ALA A 470 -29.97 15.93 14.99
CA ALA A 470 -29.85 17.35 15.32
C ALA A 470 -29.98 17.62 16.82
N PHE A 471 -29.73 18.86 17.26
CA PHE A 471 -29.82 19.23 18.67
C PHE A 471 -31.26 19.39 19.17
N ASP A 472 -32.23 19.49 18.28
CA ASP A 472 -33.69 19.45 18.58
C ASP A 472 -34.22 18.00 18.70
N ASP A 473 -33.31 17.02 18.78
CA ASP A 473 -33.57 15.57 18.82
C ASP A 473 -34.28 15.01 17.58
N SER A 474 -34.34 15.79 16.50
CA SER A 474 -34.77 15.25 15.20
C SER A 474 -33.73 14.29 14.61
N HIS A 475 -34.23 13.26 13.91
CA HIS A 475 -33.39 12.23 13.29
C HIS A 475 -33.76 12.06 11.81
N VAL A 476 -32.76 12.09 10.96
CA VAL A 476 -32.92 11.87 9.52
C VAL A 476 -32.01 10.75 9.07
N GLY A 477 -32.61 9.69 8.53
CA GLY A 477 -31.87 8.59 7.88
C GLY A 477 -31.94 8.72 6.37
N ARG A 478 -30.82 8.48 5.68
CA ARG A 478 -30.74 8.61 4.22
C ARG A 478 -29.79 7.60 3.61
N PHE A 479 -30.11 7.24 2.37
CA PHE A 479 -29.19 6.46 1.55
C PHE A 479 -27.98 7.34 1.16
N ALA A 480 -26.79 6.78 1.37
CA ALA A 480 -25.52 7.42 1.11
C ALA A 480 -24.87 6.82 -0.15
N GLN A 481 -24.38 7.68 -1.04
CA GLN A 481 -23.68 7.30 -2.26
C GLN A 481 -22.42 8.13 -2.38
N ARG A 482 -21.35 7.49 -2.85
CA ARG A 482 -20.08 8.14 -3.12
C ARG A 482 -19.43 7.47 -4.33
N ALA A 483 -18.98 8.27 -5.27
CA ALA A 483 -18.25 7.80 -6.45
C ALA A 483 -17.07 8.72 -6.70
N ASN A 484 -15.88 8.14 -6.87
CA ASN A 484 -14.69 8.85 -7.32
C ASN A 484 -14.04 8.08 -8.44
N ALA A 485 -13.57 8.78 -9.46
CA ALA A 485 -12.79 8.20 -10.55
C ALA A 485 -11.63 9.12 -10.91
N SER A 486 -10.50 8.52 -11.29
CA SER A 486 -9.32 9.24 -11.74
C SER A 486 -8.69 8.52 -12.91
N ILE A 487 -8.43 9.26 -13.98
CA ILE A 487 -7.63 8.80 -15.12
C ILE A 487 -6.24 9.40 -14.93
N LEU A 488 -5.22 8.54 -14.97
CA LEU A 488 -3.83 8.93 -14.80
C LEU A 488 -3.04 8.58 -16.06
N TYR A 489 -2.12 9.45 -16.43
CA TYR A 489 -1.18 9.20 -17.52
C TYR A 489 0.25 9.45 -17.03
N ARG A 490 1.10 8.43 -17.12
CA ARG A 490 2.51 8.44 -16.69
C ARG A 490 3.41 8.16 -17.88
N PRO A 491 3.82 9.19 -18.65
CA PRO A 491 4.66 8.98 -19.83
C PRO A 491 6.07 8.49 -19.47
N ALA A 492 6.57 8.85 -18.30
CA ALA A 492 7.91 8.48 -17.83
C ALA A 492 7.94 8.42 -16.28
N PRO A 493 8.97 7.78 -15.70
CA PRO A 493 9.24 7.89 -14.26
C PRO A 493 9.37 9.37 -13.85
N GLY A 494 8.54 9.81 -12.91
CA GLY A 494 8.58 11.21 -12.42
C GLY A 494 7.67 12.19 -13.16
N ALA A 495 6.98 11.81 -14.22
CA ALA A 495 5.94 12.60 -14.86
C ALA A 495 4.57 11.91 -14.70
N GLU A 496 3.57 12.64 -14.23
CA GLU A 496 2.21 12.16 -14.05
C GLU A 496 1.23 13.30 -14.30
N TRP A 497 0.19 13.01 -15.05
CA TRP A 497 -0.99 13.85 -15.23
C TRP A 497 -2.21 13.07 -14.76
N SER A 498 -3.13 13.74 -14.09
CA SER A 498 -4.38 13.10 -13.69
C SER A 498 -5.57 14.04 -13.84
N LEU A 499 -6.67 13.46 -14.30
CA LEU A 499 -8.01 14.05 -14.25
C LEU A 499 -8.82 13.21 -13.30
N SER A 500 -9.40 13.84 -12.29
CA SER A 500 -10.27 13.17 -11.31
C SER A 500 -11.61 13.85 -11.22
N GLY A 501 -12.66 13.07 -10.96
CA GLY A 501 -14.00 13.52 -10.69
C GLY A 501 -14.59 12.77 -9.52
N GLY A 502 -15.44 13.44 -8.75
CA GLY A 502 -16.11 12.87 -7.60
C GLY A 502 -17.55 13.34 -7.46
N PHE A 503 -18.37 12.47 -6.91
CA PHE A 503 -19.74 12.73 -6.48
C PHE A 503 -19.94 12.14 -5.09
N ALA A 504 -20.66 12.85 -4.22
CA ALA A 504 -21.12 12.32 -2.95
C ALA A 504 -22.43 13.01 -2.52
N ASN A 505 -23.34 12.24 -1.93
CA ASN A 505 -24.47 12.79 -1.17
C ASN A 505 -24.30 12.61 0.34
N VAL A 506 -23.06 12.49 0.77
CA VAL A 506 -22.66 12.23 2.16
C VAL A 506 -22.40 13.57 2.84
N ALA A 507 -23.01 13.81 4.00
CA ALA A 507 -22.79 15.05 4.73
C ALA A 507 -21.31 15.27 5.07
N SER A 508 -20.87 16.52 4.92
CA SER A 508 -19.52 16.98 5.24
C SER A 508 -19.58 18.06 6.32
N PRO A 509 -18.58 18.15 7.20
CA PRO A 509 -18.51 19.24 8.18
C PRO A 509 -18.51 20.64 7.56
N ALA A 510 -18.10 20.79 6.32
CA ALA A 510 -18.05 22.07 5.61
C ALA A 510 -19.37 22.53 5.00
N THR A 511 -20.46 21.76 5.14
CA THR A 511 -21.76 22.07 4.51
C THR A 511 -22.75 22.68 5.48
N ILE A 512 -23.71 23.48 4.98
CA ILE A 512 -24.71 24.17 5.80
C ILE A 512 -25.99 23.35 5.91
N SER A 513 -26.38 22.62 4.86
CA SER A 513 -27.64 21.90 4.78
C SER A 513 -27.49 20.40 4.98
N SER A 514 -28.54 19.83 5.54
CA SER A 514 -28.62 18.38 5.80
C SER A 514 -29.56 17.65 4.86
N ALA A 515 -30.40 18.38 4.06
CA ALA A 515 -31.56 17.72 3.46
C ALA A 515 -31.23 16.89 2.24
N ASP A 516 -30.87 17.40 1.09
CA ASP A 516 -30.56 16.63 -0.13
C ASP A 516 -29.18 16.96 -0.68
N TYR A 517 -28.22 17.01 0.25
CA TYR A 517 -26.87 17.41 -0.06
C TYR A 517 -26.26 16.53 -1.17
N ARG A 518 -25.73 17.19 -2.19
CA ARG A 518 -24.98 16.59 -3.29
C ARG A 518 -23.73 17.42 -3.50
N PHE A 519 -22.61 16.74 -3.63
CA PHE A 519 -21.32 17.38 -3.78
C PHE A 519 -20.61 16.81 -5.01
N TYR A 520 -20.09 17.68 -5.86
CA TYR A 520 -19.35 17.34 -7.06
C TYR A 520 -17.95 17.95 -7.00
N THR A 521 -16.98 17.21 -7.49
CA THR A 521 -15.61 17.71 -7.62
C THR A 521 -15.01 17.32 -8.96
N VAL A 522 -14.17 18.21 -9.50
CA VAL A 522 -13.29 17.92 -10.63
C VAL A 522 -11.92 18.48 -10.31
N ALA A 523 -10.86 17.71 -10.59
CA ALA A 523 -9.50 18.20 -10.40
C ALA A 523 -8.58 17.73 -11.53
N ILE A 524 -7.71 18.63 -11.97
CA ILE A 524 -6.59 18.35 -12.88
C ILE A 524 -5.31 18.55 -12.09
N LYS A 525 -4.44 17.55 -12.10
CA LYS A 525 -3.15 17.60 -11.43
C LYS A 525 -2.05 17.18 -12.39
N GLY A 526 -0.97 17.95 -12.38
CA GLY A 526 0.31 17.60 -12.99
C GLY A 526 1.34 17.28 -11.91
N ARG A 527 2.29 16.42 -12.24
CA ARG A 527 3.51 16.22 -11.49
C ARG A 527 4.64 16.05 -12.47
N VAL A 528 5.69 16.83 -12.30
CA VAL A 528 6.93 16.68 -13.04
C VAL A 528 8.08 16.70 -12.05
N ARG A 529 9.05 15.80 -12.23
CA ARG A 529 10.34 15.83 -11.54
C ARG A 529 11.39 16.34 -12.51
N LEU A 530 12.10 17.38 -12.07
CA LEU A 530 13.03 18.18 -12.89
C LEU A 530 14.42 17.56 -12.93
#